data_b986f885b3b4c99e6ab272643ddf5354
#
_entry.id   b986f885b3b4c99e6ab272643ddf5354
#
_cell.length_a   1.000
_cell.length_b   1.000
_cell.length_c   1.000
_cell.angle_alpha   90.00
_cell.angle_beta   90.00
_cell.angle_gamma   90.00
#
_symmetry.space_group_name_H-M   'P 1'
#
loop_
_entity.id
_entity.type
_entity.pdbx_description
1 polymer ?
#
loop_
_entity_poly.entity_id
_entity_poly.type
_entity_poly.pdbx_seq_one_letter_code
_entity_poly.pdbx_strand_id
1 'polypeptide(L)' 'MIIPTKHTNFSESLLGFGSYILTRLESPESIDDLWNQYQVDYRNKIYFSKQSFDNLLLTIVFLHSIGAVNEQNGVIIKCS' A
#
# COMPACT_ATOMS: atom_id res chain seq x y z
N MET A 1 6.42 25.25 13.36
CA MET A 1 6.38 24.61 12.92
C MET A 1 6.08 24.10 12.07
N ILE A 2 6.23 23.99 11.72
CA ILE A 2 6.08 23.55 11.00
C ILE A 2 5.77 22.69 10.66
N ILE A 3 5.49 22.40 10.51
CA ILE A 3 5.25 21.48 10.23
C ILE A 3 5.42 20.77 9.44
N PRO A 4 5.78 20.75 9.61
CA PRO A 4 6.08 19.72 8.73
C PRO A 4 4.98 18.80 8.58
N THR A 5 3.93 19.34 8.28
CA THR A 5 2.75 18.68 7.88
C THR A 5 3.02 17.72 6.77
N LYS A 6 3.93 18.06 5.89
CA LYS A 6 4.28 17.25 4.76
C LYS A 6 4.84 15.89 5.17
N HIS A 7 5.74 15.90 6.14
CA HIS A 7 6.32 14.65 6.64
C HIS A 7 5.30 13.81 7.36
N THR A 8 4.46 14.46 8.17
CA THR A 8 3.42 13.76 8.89
C THR A 8 2.45 13.10 7.92
N ASN A 9 2.03 13.84 6.90
CA ASN A 9 1.10 13.31 5.91
C ASN A 9 1.71 12.16 5.13
N PHE A 10 2.99 12.25 4.80
CA PHE A 10 3.66 11.18 4.09
C PHE A 10 3.71 9.90 4.92
N SER A 11 4.10 10.02 6.17
CA SER A 11 4.17 8.87 7.06
C SER A 11 2.80 8.25 7.26
N GLU A 12 1.79 9.07 7.49
CA GLU A 12 0.43 8.58 7.67
C GLU A 12 -0.07 7.90 6.41
N SER A 13 0.29 8.44 5.25
CA SER A 13 -0.10 7.84 3.98
C SER A 13 0.52 6.47 3.81
N LEU A 14 1.80 6.32 4.14
CA LEU A 14 2.47 5.02 4.04
C LEU A 14 1.86 4.00 4.97
N LEU A 15 1.62 4.40 6.23
CA LEU A 15 1.04 3.48 7.21
C LEU A 15 -0.38 3.12 6.84
N GLY A 16 -1.17 4.12 6.42
CA GLY A 16 -2.55 3.89 6.04
C GLY A 16 -2.67 3.03 4.80
N PHE A 17 -1.90 3.37 3.77
CA PHE A 17 -1.95 2.61 2.53
C PHE A 17 -1.37 1.21 2.75
N GLY A 18 -0.33 1.10 3.58
CA GLY A 18 0.22 -0.21 3.91
C GLY A 18 -0.78 -1.10 4.61
N SER A 19 -1.52 -0.55 5.57
CA SER A 19 -2.57 -1.30 6.25
C SER A 19 -3.63 -1.77 5.28
N TYR A 20 -4.05 -0.89 4.38
CA TYR A 20 -5.02 -1.25 3.36
C TYR A 20 -4.51 -2.39 2.48
N ILE A 21 -3.25 -2.28 2.01
CA ILE A 21 -2.68 -3.31 1.16
C ILE A 21 -2.64 -4.65 1.87
N LEU A 22 -2.28 -4.65 3.15
CA LEU A 22 -2.25 -5.90 3.91
C LEU A 22 -3.63 -6.54 3.99
N THR A 23 -4.70 -5.75 4.06
CA THR A 23 -6.04 -6.33 4.06
C THR A 23 -6.39 -6.93 2.72
N ARG A 24 -5.74 -6.51 1.64
CA ARG A 24 -6.01 -7.06 0.31
C ARG A 24 -5.12 -8.24 -0.05
N LEU A 25 -4.18 -8.58 0.84
CA LEU A 25 -3.27 -9.70 0.60
C LEU A 25 -3.73 -10.95 1.34
N GLU A 26 -5.00 -11.28 1.23
CA GLU A 26 -5.50 -12.55 1.74
C GLU A 26 -4.94 -13.72 0.95
N SER A 27 -4.59 -13.46 -0.31
CA SER A 27 -3.89 -14.42 -1.15
C SER A 27 -2.79 -13.66 -1.88
N PRO A 28 -1.82 -14.38 -2.45
CA PRO A 28 -0.76 -13.70 -3.21
C PRO A 28 -1.34 -12.89 -4.36
N GLU A 29 -0.82 -11.67 -4.55
CA GLU A 29 -1.29 -10.76 -5.57
C GLU A 29 -0.10 -10.12 -6.27
N SER A 30 -0.23 -9.89 -7.57
CA SER A 30 0.76 -9.11 -8.28
C SER A 30 0.58 -7.63 -7.95
N ILE A 31 1.60 -6.84 -8.24
CA ILE A 31 1.50 -5.39 -8.04
C ILE A 31 0.38 -4.82 -8.89
N ASP A 32 0.24 -5.32 -10.13
CA ASP A 32 -0.83 -4.85 -11.01
C ASP A 32 -2.21 -5.17 -10.44
N ASP A 33 -2.37 -6.35 -9.85
CA ASP A 33 -3.65 -6.72 -9.24
C ASP A 33 -3.96 -5.84 -8.03
N LEU A 34 -2.94 -5.55 -7.22
CA LEU A 34 -3.13 -4.66 -6.08
C LEU A 34 -3.51 -3.26 -6.54
N TRP A 35 -2.89 -2.77 -7.60
CA TRP A 35 -3.21 -1.46 -8.14
C TRP A 35 -4.64 -1.41 -8.68
N ASN A 36 -5.04 -2.46 -9.41
CA ASN A 36 -6.40 -2.53 -9.94
C ASN A 36 -7.42 -2.58 -8.81
N GLN A 37 -7.14 -3.35 -7.76
CA GLN A 37 -8.04 -3.42 -6.62
C GLN A 37 -8.16 -2.07 -5.93
N TYR A 38 -7.03 -1.37 -5.78
CA TYR A 38 -7.06 -0.04 -5.19
C TYR A 38 -7.92 0.90 -6.03
N GLN A 39 -7.77 0.87 -7.36
CA GLN A 39 -8.52 1.77 -8.21
C GLN A 39 -10.03 1.52 -8.09
N VAL A 40 -10.43 0.26 -8.02
CA VAL A 40 -11.83 -0.10 -7.82
C VAL A 40 -12.31 0.41 -6.46
N ASP A 41 -11.52 0.17 -5.42
CA ASP A 41 -11.90 0.55 -4.06
C ASP A 41 -11.97 2.07 -3.92
N TYR A 42 -11.06 2.79 -4.56
CA TYR A 42 -11.09 4.24 -4.52
C TYR A 42 -12.33 4.76 -5.24
N ARG A 43 -12.63 4.20 -6.40
CA ARG A 43 -13.79 4.61 -7.19
C ARG A 43 -15.09 4.34 -6.45
N ASN A 44 -15.15 3.27 -5.70
CA ASN A 44 -16.33 2.88 -4.93
C ASN A 44 -16.34 3.49 -3.52
N LYS A 45 -15.38 4.38 -3.23
CA LYS A 45 -15.27 5.08 -1.96
C LYS A 45 -15.04 4.14 -0.77
N ILE A 46 -14.50 2.96 -1.04
CA ILE A 46 -14.10 2.04 0.01
C ILE A 46 -12.79 2.51 0.63
N TYR A 47 -11.87 3.00 -0.24
CA TYR A 47 -10.65 3.63 0.25
C TYR A 47 -10.70 5.12 -0.08
N PHE A 48 -10.54 5.95 0.92
CA PHE A 48 -10.86 7.38 0.80
C PHE A 48 -9.73 8.21 0.19
N SER A 49 -8.50 7.73 0.22
CA SER A 49 -7.33 8.55 -0.12
C SER A 49 -6.86 8.26 -1.53
N LYS A 50 -6.57 9.35 -2.27
CA LYS A 50 -6.02 9.20 -3.61
C LYS A 50 -4.54 8.87 -3.51
N GLN A 51 -4.13 7.82 -4.20
CA GLN A 51 -2.75 7.36 -4.21
C GLN A 51 -2.28 7.20 -5.64
N SER A 52 -0.98 7.40 -5.86
CA SER A 52 -0.39 7.15 -7.16
C SER A 52 0.19 5.74 -7.21
N PHE A 53 0.47 5.28 -8.42
CA PHE A 53 1.14 3.99 -8.59
C PHE A 53 2.51 4.00 -7.91
N ASP A 54 3.23 5.15 -7.99
CA ASP A 54 4.51 5.28 -7.32
C ASP A 54 4.37 5.12 -5.82
N ASN A 55 3.29 5.64 -5.25
CA ASN A 55 3.03 5.47 -3.81
C ASN A 55 2.78 4.00 -3.48
N LEU A 56 2.11 3.28 -4.37
CA LEU A 56 1.92 1.84 -4.17
C LEU A 56 3.27 1.13 -4.12
N LEU A 57 4.15 1.42 -5.08
CA LEU A 57 5.46 0.80 -5.10
C LEU A 57 6.25 1.13 -3.84
N LEU A 58 6.23 2.40 -3.44
CA LEU A 58 6.92 2.84 -2.24
C LEU A 58 6.38 2.13 -1.01
N THR A 59 5.05 1.99 -0.94
CA THR A 59 4.41 1.32 0.18
C THR A 59 4.80 -0.16 0.23
N ILE A 60 4.87 -0.83 -0.92
CA ILE A 60 5.30 -2.22 -0.97
C ILE A 60 6.75 -2.35 -0.48
N VAL A 61 7.62 -1.44 -0.92
CA VAL A 61 9.01 -1.43 -0.45
C VAL A 61 9.06 -1.24 1.05
N PHE A 62 8.27 -0.33 1.58
CA PHE A 62 8.20 -0.09 3.01
C PHE A 62 7.74 -1.34 3.76
N LEU A 63 6.66 -1.97 3.29
CA LEU A 63 6.15 -3.18 3.93
C LEU A 63 7.16 -4.32 3.88
N HIS A 64 7.89 -4.42 2.77
CA HIS A 64 8.93 -5.44 2.66
C HIS A 64 10.05 -5.17 3.65
N SER A 65 10.43 -3.90 3.80
CA SER A 65 11.55 -3.53 4.67
C SER A 65 11.26 -3.83 6.15
N ILE A 66 10.00 -3.80 6.55
CA ILE A 66 9.64 -4.12 7.94
C ILE A 66 9.20 -5.57 8.09
N GLY A 67 9.32 -6.37 7.04
CA GLY A 67 9.02 -7.80 7.11
C GLY A 67 7.54 -8.14 7.05
N ALA A 68 6.70 -7.19 6.65
CA ALA A 68 5.26 -7.44 6.59
C ALA A 68 4.84 -8.18 5.33
N VAL A 69 5.60 -8.03 4.24
CA VAL A 69 5.32 -8.74 2.99
C VAL A 69 6.62 -9.28 2.42
N ASN A 70 6.48 -10.22 1.49
CA ASN A 70 7.61 -10.76 0.74
C ASN A 70 7.19 -10.88 -0.72
N GLU A 71 8.14 -11.11 -1.60
CA GLU A 71 7.86 -11.26 -3.02
C GLU A 71 8.35 -12.63 -3.46
N GLN A 72 7.49 -13.34 -4.19
CA GLN A 72 7.85 -14.65 -4.72
C GLN A 72 7.27 -14.77 -6.12
N ASN A 73 8.15 -14.98 -7.10
CA ASN A 73 7.74 -15.23 -8.49
C ASN A 73 6.83 -14.14 -9.04
N GLY A 74 7.12 -12.89 -8.69
CA GLY A 74 6.37 -11.75 -9.21
C GLY A 74 5.10 -11.43 -8.48
N VAL A 75 4.79 -12.13 -7.39
CA VAL A 75 3.62 -11.80 -6.58
C VAL A 75 4.05 -11.42 -5.17
N ILE A 76 3.20 -10.62 -4.54
CA ILE A 76 3.42 -10.16 -3.18
C ILE A 76 2.62 -11.05 -2.25
N ILE A 77 3.25 -11.50 -1.19
CA ILE A 77 2.61 -12.33 -0.19
C ILE A 77 2.75 -11.69 1.18
N LYS A 78 1.73 -11.87 2.00
CA LYS A 78 1.75 -11.35 3.36
C LYS A 78 2.52 -12.31 4.26
N CYS A 79 3.43 -11.76 5.05
CA CYS A 79 4.14 -12.54 6.06
C CYS A 79 3.30 -12.58 7.33
N SER A 80 3.14 -13.74 7.88
CA SER A 80 2.34 -13.88 9.11
C SER A 80 3.22 -13.94 10.34
#